data_b9bb5e200cd77a512477f0a05bf2e902
#
_entry.id   b9bb5e200cd77a512477f0a05bf2e902
#
_cell.length_a   1.000
_cell.length_b   1.000
_cell.length_c   1.000
_cell.angle_alpha   90.00
_cell.angle_beta   90.00
_cell.angle_gamma   90.00
#
_symmetry.space_group_name_H-M   'P 1'
#
loop_
_entity.id
_entity.type
_entity.pdbx_description
1 polymer ?
#
loop_
_entity_poly.entity_id
_entity_poly.type
_entity_poly.pdbx_seq_one_letter_code
_entity_poly.pdbx_strand_id
1 'polypeptide(L)'
;MINERRNFFRIHVDVLISHLLIDQSSALAHRMPSQFQQQPSFSLMREIQTIDQDSQKYLHSVGEQSRELELYLRSISKKIDAISAHIAQTVSPKLEQQAQSISLSEGGLSFHSPQPVAHDSYLAIQLSLLPAHQTLILFAKIINCSVAPTGGFFIALSFVEPQDSDCQIISRHIMQQQQAQRREERKKPATDST
;
A
#
# COMPACT_ATOMS: atom_id res chain seq x y z
N MET A 1 28.18 -18.10 0.58
CA MET A 1 27.86 -16.90 1.40
C MET A 1 26.78 -16.13 0.66
N ILE A 2 25.54 -16.20 1.12
CA ILE A 2 24.43 -15.42 0.55
C ILE A 2 24.60 -13.99 1.06
N ASN A 3 25.01 -13.11 0.17
CA ASN A 3 25.20 -11.70 0.48
C ASN A 3 23.82 -11.07 0.72
N GLU A 4 23.43 -10.88 1.98
CA GLU A 4 22.17 -10.25 2.37
C GLU A 4 22.21 -8.76 1.98
N ARG A 5 21.85 -8.47 0.72
CA ARG A 5 21.74 -7.09 0.19
C ARG A 5 20.39 -6.42 0.52
N ARG A 6 19.61 -7.00 1.44
CA ARG A 6 18.25 -6.52 1.74
C ARG A 6 18.27 -5.61 2.96
N ASN A 7 18.14 -4.31 2.73
CA ASN A 7 18.13 -3.30 3.80
C ASN A 7 16.76 -3.17 4.50
N PHE A 8 15.67 -3.76 3.95
CA PHE A 8 14.32 -3.56 4.46
C PHE A 8 13.60 -4.88 4.70
N PHE A 9 12.88 -4.94 5.81
CA PHE A 9 12.00 -6.06 6.12
C PHE A 9 10.83 -6.12 5.14
N ARG A 10 10.39 -7.33 4.78
CA ARG A 10 9.30 -7.57 3.81
C ARG A 10 8.19 -8.36 4.44
N ILE A 11 6.96 -8.00 4.09
CA ILE A 11 5.76 -8.75 4.45
C ILE A 11 4.99 -9.15 3.19
N HIS A 12 4.22 -10.23 3.29
CA HIS A 12 3.22 -10.58 2.29
C HIS A 12 1.90 -9.99 2.72
N VAL A 13 1.28 -9.19 1.85
CA VAL A 13 0.01 -8.52 2.10
C VAL A 13 -0.87 -8.55 0.86
N ASP A 14 -2.17 -8.62 1.09
CA ASP A 14 -3.16 -8.47 0.04
C ASP A 14 -3.45 -6.99 -0.17
N VAL A 15 -3.40 -6.57 -1.42
CA VAL A 15 -3.60 -5.19 -1.85
C VAL A 15 -4.43 -5.14 -3.12
N LEU A 16 -5.00 -3.97 -3.40
CA LEU A 16 -5.46 -3.66 -4.76
C LEU A 16 -4.34 -2.85 -5.42
N ILE A 17 -3.90 -3.30 -6.59
CA ILE A 17 -2.80 -2.65 -7.33
C ILE A 17 -3.20 -2.41 -8.78
N SER A 18 -2.87 -1.23 -9.28
CA SER A 18 -2.80 -0.93 -10.71
C SER A 18 -1.51 -0.18 -11.01
N HIS A 19 -1.01 -0.32 -12.21
CA HIS A 19 0.25 0.31 -12.61
C HIS A 19 0.23 0.76 -14.05
N LEU A 20 1.01 1.79 -14.35
CA LEU A 20 1.19 2.35 -15.68
C LEU A 20 2.67 2.54 -15.96
N LEU A 21 3.11 2.18 -17.17
CA LEU A 21 4.43 2.53 -17.66
C LEU A 21 4.52 4.05 -17.87
N ILE A 22 5.61 4.64 -17.37
CA ILE A 22 5.89 6.07 -17.52
C ILE A 22 7.36 6.26 -17.92
N ASP A 23 7.68 7.43 -18.40
CA ASP A 23 9.06 7.81 -18.66
C ASP A 23 9.80 8.17 -17.37
N GLN A 24 11.14 8.11 -17.43
CA GLN A 24 12.00 8.41 -16.28
C GLN A 24 11.81 9.84 -15.77
N SER A 25 11.61 10.81 -16.66
CA SER A 25 11.45 12.22 -16.28
C SER A 25 10.15 12.46 -15.50
N SER A 26 9.10 11.77 -15.88
CA SER A 26 7.82 11.78 -15.14
C SER A 26 7.93 11.12 -13.78
N ALA A 27 8.70 10.00 -13.68
CA ALA A 27 8.92 9.32 -12.40
C ALA A 27 9.70 10.18 -11.41
N LEU A 28 10.81 10.80 -11.85
CA LEU A 28 11.65 11.66 -11.02
C LEU A 28 10.96 12.98 -10.65
N ALA A 29 10.10 13.50 -11.53
CA ALA A 29 9.30 14.70 -11.25
C ALA A 29 8.01 14.39 -10.46
N HIS A 30 7.76 13.14 -10.09
CA HIS A 30 6.54 12.67 -9.43
C HIS A 30 5.26 13.12 -10.15
N ARG A 31 5.31 13.14 -11.49
CA ARG A 31 4.19 13.58 -12.33
C ARG A 31 3.14 12.49 -12.41
N MET A 32 2.00 12.74 -11.80
CA MET A 32 0.89 11.80 -11.79
C MET A 32 0.30 11.60 -13.20
N PRO A 33 0.17 10.35 -13.69
CA PRO A 33 -0.52 10.06 -14.95
C PRO A 33 -1.97 10.53 -14.94
N SER A 34 -2.43 11.07 -16.08
CA SER A 34 -3.80 11.55 -16.24
C SER A 34 -4.85 10.46 -16.01
N GLN A 35 -4.53 9.20 -16.33
CA GLN A 35 -5.40 8.06 -16.09
C GLN A 35 -5.72 7.83 -14.61
N PHE A 36 -4.79 8.15 -13.70
CA PHE A 36 -5.03 8.09 -12.25
C PHE A 36 -5.81 9.31 -11.77
N GLN A 37 -5.55 10.50 -12.35
CA GLN A 37 -6.24 11.74 -11.97
C GLN A 37 -7.73 11.73 -12.30
N GLN A 38 -8.12 11.06 -13.39
CA GLN A 38 -9.49 11.02 -13.89
C GLN A 38 -10.42 10.07 -13.11
N GLN A 39 -9.91 9.37 -12.09
CA GLN A 39 -10.75 8.52 -11.25
C GLN A 39 -11.41 9.37 -10.14
N PRO A 40 -12.75 9.48 -10.14
CA PRO A 40 -13.45 10.25 -9.09
C PRO A 40 -13.19 9.73 -7.68
N SER A 41 -13.06 8.40 -7.56
CA SER A 41 -12.73 7.73 -6.29
C SER A 41 -11.34 8.11 -5.77
N PHE A 42 -10.39 8.35 -6.67
CA PHE A 42 -9.03 8.72 -6.28
C PHE A 42 -8.95 10.14 -5.69
N SER A 43 -9.61 11.11 -6.31
CA SER A 43 -9.64 12.50 -5.78
C SER A 43 -10.28 12.57 -4.40
N LEU A 44 -11.41 11.88 -4.21
CA LEU A 44 -12.09 11.79 -2.93
C LEU A 44 -11.23 11.12 -1.86
N MET A 45 -10.60 9.99 -2.18
CA MET A 45 -9.72 9.27 -1.24
C MET A 45 -8.53 10.13 -0.82
N ARG A 46 -7.95 10.86 -1.74
CA ARG A 46 -6.82 11.75 -1.45
C ARG A 46 -7.23 12.91 -0.55
N GLU A 47 -8.42 13.49 -0.77
CA GLU A 47 -8.97 14.54 0.07
C GLU A 47 -9.21 14.03 1.49
N ILE A 48 -9.83 12.87 1.66
CA ILE A 48 -10.03 12.22 2.95
C ILE A 48 -8.68 11.98 3.66
N GLN A 49 -7.67 11.45 2.95
CA GLN A 49 -6.34 11.23 3.52
C GLN A 49 -5.68 12.51 4.01
N THR A 50 -5.83 13.61 3.28
CA THR A 50 -5.30 14.92 3.70
C THR A 50 -5.97 15.38 5.00
N ILE A 51 -7.29 15.27 5.08
CA ILE A 51 -8.05 15.60 6.28
C ILE A 51 -7.62 14.73 7.47
N ASP A 52 -7.42 13.43 7.26
CA ASP A 52 -6.99 12.52 8.31
C ASP A 52 -5.59 12.84 8.84
N GLN A 53 -4.65 13.17 7.96
CA GLN A 53 -3.30 13.57 8.36
C GLN A 53 -3.32 14.84 9.22
N ASP A 54 -4.09 15.85 8.83
CA ASP A 54 -4.23 17.08 9.59
C ASP A 54 -4.94 16.86 10.93
N SER A 55 -5.92 15.95 10.96
CA SER A 55 -6.70 15.63 12.16
C SER A 55 -5.93 14.82 13.21
N GLN A 56 -4.90 14.06 12.81
CA GLN A 56 -4.15 13.20 13.75
C GLN A 56 -3.49 14.00 14.89
N LYS A 57 -3.02 15.21 14.63
CA LYS A 57 -2.41 16.09 15.64
C LYS A 57 -3.43 16.46 16.73
N TYR A 58 -4.64 16.81 16.29
CA TYR A 58 -5.74 17.17 17.20
C TYR A 58 -6.22 15.96 18.00
N LEU A 59 -6.27 14.78 17.36
CA LEU A 59 -6.68 13.55 18.04
C LEU A 59 -5.73 13.17 19.17
N HIS A 60 -4.43 13.39 18.98
CA HIS A 60 -3.43 13.17 20.04
C HIS A 60 -3.64 14.12 21.21
N SER A 61 -3.82 15.42 20.96
CA SER A 61 -4.09 16.42 22.00
C SER A 61 -5.39 16.15 22.76
N VAL A 62 -6.44 15.68 22.07
CA VAL A 62 -7.69 15.24 22.74
C VAL A 62 -7.46 14.04 23.63
N GLY A 63 -6.60 13.09 23.21
CA GLY A 63 -6.26 11.89 23.97
C GLY A 63 -5.54 12.20 25.31
N GLU A 64 -4.77 13.28 25.37
CA GLU A 64 -4.15 13.77 26.57
C GLU A 64 -5.16 14.35 27.58
N GLN A 65 -6.27 14.89 27.11
CA GLN A 65 -7.33 15.48 27.95
C GLN A 65 -8.43 14.47 28.31
N SER A 66 -8.84 13.62 27.36
CA SER A 66 -9.90 12.62 27.56
C SER A 66 -9.69 11.40 26.67
N ARG A 67 -9.32 10.30 27.32
CA ARG A 67 -9.14 9.00 26.67
C ARG A 67 -10.43 8.47 26.06
N GLU A 68 -11.56 8.70 26.71
CA GLU A 68 -12.87 8.25 26.24
C GLU A 68 -13.28 8.98 24.96
N LEU A 69 -13.05 10.30 24.91
CA LEU A 69 -13.34 11.10 23.72
C LEU A 69 -12.43 10.71 22.55
N GLU A 70 -11.15 10.47 22.79
CA GLU A 70 -10.24 9.95 21.77
C GLU A 70 -10.75 8.63 21.18
N LEU A 71 -11.14 7.67 22.02
CA LEU A 71 -11.64 6.37 21.57
C LEU A 71 -12.92 6.52 20.75
N TYR A 72 -13.82 7.41 21.16
CA TYR A 72 -15.04 7.70 20.42
C TYR A 72 -14.75 8.31 19.04
N LEU A 73 -13.89 9.32 18.97
CA LEU A 73 -13.48 9.95 17.69
C LEU A 73 -12.78 8.95 16.76
N ARG A 74 -11.91 8.09 17.28
CA ARG A 74 -11.30 6.99 16.51
C ARG A 74 -12.34 6.01 15.97
N SER A 75 -13.42 5.77 16.71
CA SER A 75 -14.52 4.90 16.24
C SER A 75 -15.29 5.55 15.07
N ILE A 76 -15.46 6.87 15.11
CA ILE A 76 -16.07 7.64 14.00
C ILE A 76 -15.17 7.59 12.77
N SER A 77 -13.87 7.86 12.91
CA SER A 77 -12.92 7.75 11.78
C SER A 77 -13.00 6.38 11.13
N LYS A 78 -13.00 5.30 11.90
CA LYS A 78 -13.14 3.93 11.36
C LYS A 78 -14.45 3.71 10.59
N LYS A 79 -15.55 4.33 11.00
CA LYS A 79 -16.82 4.24 10.26
C LYS A 79 -16.74 4.99 8.93
N ILE A 80 -16.11 6.15 8.92
CA ILE A 80 -15.87 6.95 7.70
C ILE A 80 -14.96 6.16 6.75
N ASP A 81 -13.88 5.56 7.25
CA ASP A 81 -12.97 4.71 6.46
C ASP A 81 -13.74 3.55 5.80
N ALA A 82 -14.61 2.88 6.55
CA ALA A 82 -15.42 1.77 6.02
C ALA A 82 -16.40 2.22 4.93
N ILE A 83 -17.02 3.39 5.07
CA ILE A 83 -17.92 3.98 4.07
C ILE A 83 -17.12 4.36 2.82
N SER A 84 -15.97 5.02 3.01
CA SER A 84 -15.07 5.42 1.93
C SER A 84 -14.55 4.22 1.13
N ALA A 85 -14.20 3.14 1.83
CA ALA A 85 -13.81 1.87 1.21
C ALA A 85 -14.94 1.28 0.35
N HIS A 86 -16.18 1.30 0.86
CA HIS A 86 -17.34 0.82 0.11
C HIS A 86 -17.62 1.66 -1.15
N ILE A 87 -17.52 2.99 -1.04
CA ILE A 87 -17.66 3.90 -2.17
C ILE A 87 -16.57 3.62 -3.22
N ALA A 88 -15.32 3.44 -2.79
CA ALA A 88 -14.22 3.13 -3.70
C ALA A 88 -14.46 1.86 -4.51
N GLN A 89 -15.02 0.83 -3.90
CA GLN A 89 -15.36 -0.43 -4.56
C GLN A 89 -16.49 -0.27 -5.60
N THR A 90 -17.46 0.60 -5.34
CA THR A 90 -18.63 0.78 -6.21
C THR A 90 -18.38 1.73 -7.38
N VAL A 91 -17.47 2.69 -7.23
CA VAL A 91 -17.27 3.79 -8.20
C VAL A 91 -16.11 3.52 -9.18
N SER A 92 -15.28 2.49 -8.94
CA SER A 92 -14.09 2.22 -9.77
C SER A 92 -14.21 1.01 -10.70
N PRO A 93 -14.96 1.10 -11.83
CA PRO A 93 -15.02 -0.02 -12.77
C PRO A 93 -13.98 0.02 -13.89
N LYS A 94 -13.09 1.01 -14.01
CA LYS A 94 -12.34 1.23 -15.26
C LYS A 94 -10.82 1.06 -15.24
N LEU A 95 -10.15 1.07 -14.10
CA LEU A 95 -8.81 0.48 -14.01
C LEU A 95 -8.96 -0.79 -13.19
N GLU A 96 -8.71 -1.93 -13.80
CA GLU A 96 -8.72 -3.23 -13.14
C GLU A 96 -7.69 -3.23 -12.02
N GLN A 97 -8.10 -2.73 -10.84
CA GLN A 97 -7.35 -2.97 -9.63
C GLN A 97 -7.50 -4.46 -9.33
N GLN A 98 -6.44 -5.19 -9.56
CA GLN A 98 -6.42 -6.61 -9.24
C GLN A 98 -6.08 -6.77 -7.75
N ALA A 99 -6.96 -7.47 -7.04
CA ALA A 99 -6.62 -7.94 -5.71
C ALA A 99 -5.54 -9.00 -5.84
N GLN A 100 -4.37 -8.77 -5.28
CA GLN A 100 -3.29 -9.76 -5.29
C GLN A 100 -2.41 -9.66 -4.05
N SER A 101 -1.81 -10.78 -3.70
CA SER A 101 -0.80 -10.84 -2.67
C SER A 101 0.53 -10.35 -3.23
N ILE A 102 1.11 -9.37 -2.56
CA ILE A 102 2.41 -8.79 -2.93
C ILE A 102 3.41 -8.95 -1.79
N SER A 103 4.70 -8.86 -2.10
CA SER A 103 5.72 -8.67 -1.08
C SER A 103 6.05 -7.19 -0.99
N LEU A 104 5.76 -6.56 0.15
CA LEU A 104 5.91 -5.12 0.40
C LEU A 104 7.00 -4.85 1.43
N SER A 105 7.78 -3.82 1.17
CA SER A 105 8.77 -3.23 2.09
C SER A 105 8.77 -1.71 1.98
N GLU A 106 9.45 -1.02 2.88
CA GLU A 106 9.57 0.45 2.83
C GLU A 106 10.28 0.96 1.56
N GLY A 107 11.19 0.19 0.99
CA GLY A 107 11.95 0.59 -0.20
C GLY A 107 11.41 0.08 -1.52
N GLY A 108 10.34 -0.72 -1.53
CA GLY A 108 9.81 -1.28 -2.77
C GLY A 108 8.87 -2.44 -2.55
N LEU A 109 8.39 -3.01 -3.66
CA LEU A 109 7.50 -4.17 -3.64
C LEU A 109 7.82 -5.16 -4.76
N SER A 110 7.26 -6.35 -4.66
CA SER A 110 7.21 -7.28 -5.78
C SER A 110 5.82 -7.88 -5.92
N PHE A 111 5.41 -8.03 -7.17
CA PHE A 111 4.07 -8.50 -7.52
C PHE A 111 4.11 -9.41 -8.73
N HIS A 112 3.00 -10.12 -8.97
CA HIS A 112 2.83 -10.97 -10.13
C HIS A 112 2.15 -10.18 -11.26
N SER A 113 2.67 -10.31 -12.50
CA SER A 113 2.10 -9.70 -13.70
C SER A 113 1.92 -10.76 -14.80
N PRO A 114 0.82 -10.72 -15.56
CA PRO A 114 0.66 -11.59 -16.72
C PRO A 114 1.62 -11.23 -17.87
N GLN A 115 2.11 -9.99 -17.91
CA GLN A 115 2.99 -9.48 -18.96
C GLN A 115 4.36 -9.10 -18.41
N PRO A 116 5.44 -9.32 -19.17
CA PRO A 116 6.77 -8.88 -18.77
C PRO A 116 6.88 -7.35 -18.82
N VAL A 117 7.68 -6.79 -17.93
CA VAL A 117 8.07 -5.38 -17.97
C VAL A 117 9.57 -5.30 -18.15
N ALA A 118 10.02 -4.40 -19.02
CA ALA A 118 11.45 -4.25 -19.31
C ALA A 118 12.21 -3.80 -18.05
N HIS A 119 13.40 -4.34 -17.86
CA HIS A 119 14.31 -3.92 -16.81
C HIS A 119 14.65 -2.42 -16.96
N ASP A 120 14.88 -1.74 -15.86
CA ASP A 120 15.14 -0.30 -15.79
C ASP A 120 13.99 0.62 -16.26
N SER A 121 12.80 0.07 -16.58
CA SER A 121 11.60 0.86 -16.84
C SER A 121 11.04 1.47 -15.56
N TYR A 122 10.25 2.53 -15.72
CA TYR A 122 9.59 3.21 -14.62
C TYR A 122 8.08 2.98 -14.66
N LEU A 123 7.50 2.86 -13.46
CA LEU A 123 6.06 2.68 -13.26
C LEU A 123 5.53 3.75 -12.32
N ALA A 124 4.33 4.25 -12.63
CA ALA A 124 3.45 4.84 -11.63
C ALA A 124 2.52 3.74 -11.11
N ILE A 125 2.41 3.60 -9.81
CA ILE A 125 1.67 2.54 -9.14
C ILE A 125 0.61 3.18 -8.25
N GLN A 126 -0.63 2.77 -8.44
CA GLN A 126 -1.70 3.01 -7.49
C GLN A 126 -1.84 1.78 -6.61
N LEU A 127 -1.57 1.93 -5.33
CA LEU A 127 -1.57 0.87 -4.33
C LEU A 127 -2.60 1.17 -3.26
N SER A 128 -3.62 0.30 -3.10
CA SER A 128 -4.58 0.40 -1.99
C SER A 128 -4.31 -0.69 -0.98
N LEU A 129 -3.89 -0.29 0.22
CA LEU A 129 -3.54 -1.17 1.34
C LEU A 129 -4.81 -1.65 2.04
N LEU A 130 -4.99 -2.98 2.12
CA LEU A 130 -6.14 -3.59 2.77
C LEU A 130 -5.85 -3.88 4.26
N PRO A 131 -6.85 -3.86 5.15
CA PRO A 131 -8.29 -3.61 4.92
C PRO A 131 -8.68 -2.12 4.96
N ALA A 132 -7.76 -1.21 5.29
CA ALA A 132 -8.07 0.22 5.49
C ALA A 132 -8.37 0.97 4.17
N HIS A 133 -8.14 0.34 3.00
CA HIS A 133 -8.27 0.94 1.67
C HIS A 133 -7.49 2.26 1.50
N GLN A 134 -6.40 2.39 2.26
CA GLN A 134 -5.52 3.54 2.15
C GLN A 134 -4.78 3.50 0.81
N THR A 135 -5.03 4.47 -0.06
CA THR A 135 -4.51 4.50 -1.43
C THR A 135 -3.29 5.40 -1.52
N LEU A 136 -2.22 4.88 -2.11
CA LEU A 136 -0.96 5.58 -2.37
C LEU A 136 -0.70 5.61 -3.87
N ILE A 137 -0.09 6.69 -4.34
CA ILE A 137 0.54 6.76 -5.67
C ILE A 137 2.04 6.79 -5.48
N LEU A 138 2.69 5.75 -5.95
CA LEU A 138 4.12 5.55 -5.82
C LEU A 138 4.75 5.49 -7.20
N PHE A 139 5.92 6.07 -7.31
CA PHE A 139 6.75 5.98 -8.50
C PHE A 139 7.85 4.95 -8.24
N ALA A 140 8.12 4.10 -9.21
CA ALA A 140 9.04 3.01 -8.99
C ALA A 140 9.85 2.68 -10.24
N LYS A 141 11.05 2.15 -10.01
CA LYS A 141 11.94 1.62 -11.04
C LYS A 141 11.94 0.10 -10.97
N ILE A 142 11.81 -0.56 -12.11
CA ILE A 142 11.90 -2.02 -12.22
C ILE A 142 13.37 -2.45 -11.99
N ILE A 143 13.57 -3.31 -10.98
CA ILE A 143 14.88 -3.87 -10.64
C ILE A 143 15.05 -5.26 -11.26
N ASN A 144 13.98 -6.05 -11.28
CA ASN A 144 14.00 -7.41 -11.80
C ASN A 144 12.65 -7.80 -12.39
N CYS A 145 12.70 -8.58 -13.46
CA CYS A 145 11.55 -9.25 -14.05
C CYS A 145 11.97 -10.69 -14.34
N SER A 146 11.36 -11.66 -13.68
CA SER A 146 11.67 -13.08 -13.84
C SER A 146 10.41 -13.88 -14.10
N VAL A 147 10.54 -14.98 -14.84
CA VAL A 147 9.41 -15.88 -15.11
C VAL A 147 8.95 -16.54 -13.81
N ALA A 148 7.64 -16.50 -13.56
CA ALA A 148 7.04 -17.15 -12.40
C ALA A 148 6.76 -18.64 -12.67
N PRO A 149 6.98 -19.54 -11.70
CA PRO A 149 6.72 -20.98 -11.87
C PRO A 149 5.25 -21.30 -12.21
N THR A 150 4.33 -20.45 -11.76
CA THR A 150 2.89 -20.59 -11.97
C THR A 150 2.38 -19.93 -13.26
N GLY A 151 3.28 -19.46 -14.11
CA GLY A 151 3.00 -18.68 -15.30
C GLY A 151 3.03 -17.16 -15.04
N GLY A 152 3.26 -16.37 -16.09
CA GLY A 152 3.47 -14.92 -15.97
C GLY A 152 4.86 -14.55 -15.41
N PHE A 153 4.97 -13.41 -14.76
CA PHE A 153 6.24 -12.81 -14.37
C PHE A 153 6.19 -12.26 -12.94
N PHE A 154 7.25 -12.47 -12.19
CA PHE A 154 7.51 -11.74 -10.94
C PHE A 154 8.27 -10.46 -11.26
N ILE A 155 7.67 -9.34 -10.92
CA ILE A 155 8.25 -8.01 -11.08
C ILE A 155 8.68 -7.50 -9.71
N ALA A 156 9.95 -7.20 -9.55
CA ALA A 156 10.48 -6.52 -8.37
C ALA A 156 10.88 -5.10 -8.73
N LEU A 157 10.49 -4.16 -7.88
CA LEU A 157 10.72 -2.74 -8.09
C LEU A 157 11.19 -2.04 -6.82
N SER A 158 11.86 -0.92 -7.00
CA SER A 158 12.26 0.02 -5.95
C SER A 158 11.48 1.31 -6.11
N PHE A 159 11.00 1.88 -5.01
CA PHE A 159 10.37 3.21 -5.03
C PHE A 159 11.40 4.28 -5.37
N VAL A 160 10.96 5.28 -6.13
CA VAL A 160 11.76 6.43 -6.54
C VAL A 160 11.38 7.59 -5.65
N GLU A 161 12.28 7.98 -4.75
CA GLU A 161 12.13 9.13 -3.85
C GLU A 161 10.72 9.26 -3.24
N PRO A 162 10.22 8.21 -2.53
CA PRO A 162 8.88 8.25 -1.97
C PRO A 162 8.77 9.40 -0.95
N GLN A 163 7.61 10.05 -0.88
CA GLN A 163 7.37 11.10 0.09
C GLN A 163 7.40 10.54 1.52
N ASP A 164 7.83 11.34 2.49
CA ASP A 164 7.88 10.92 3.91
C ASP A 164 6.51 10.45 4.43
N SER A 165 5.43 11.08 3.98
CA SER A 165 4.06 10.68 4.28
C SER A 165 3.74 9.25 3.81
N ASP A 166 4.17 8.90 2.59
CA ASP A 166 3.94 7.59 1.99
C ASP A 166 4.77 6.53 2.71
N CYS A 167 6.04 6.86 3.03
CA CYS A 167 6.91 6.01 3.84
C CYS A 167 6.28 5.71 5.21
N GLN A 168 5.74 6.71 5.89
CA GLN A 168 5.08 6.54 7.19
C GLN A 168 3.84 5.64 7.10
N ILE A 169 3.04 5.79 6.03
CA ILE A 169 1.87 4.95 5.79
C ILE A 169 2.29 3.49 5.58
N ILE A 170 3.27 3.25 4.72
CA ILE A 170 3.80 1.91 4.42
C ILE A 170 4.38 1.27 5.69
N SER A 171 5.24 1.99 6.42
CA SER A 171 5.86 1.50 7.67
C SER A 171 4.81 1.13 8.71
N ARG A 172 3.80 1.99 8.89
CA ARG A 172 2.68 1.72 9.81
C ARG A 172 1.90 0.48 9.41
N HIS A 173 1.60 0.35 8.12
CA HIS A 173 0.91 -0.82 7.59
C HIS A 173 1.71 -2.11 7.81
N ILE A 174 3.00 -2.10 7.51
CA ILE A 174 3.93 -3.23 7.77
C ILE A 174 3.89 -3.63 9.24
N MET A 175 4.02 -2.68 10.15
CA MET A 175 3.98 -2.95 11.60
C MET A 175 2.64 -3.54 12.05
N GLN A 176 1.52 -3.02 11.55
CA GLN A 176 0.19 -3.52 11.88
C GLN A 176 -0.01 -4.96 11.41
N GLN A 177 0.38 -5.27 10.18
CA GLN A 177 0.30 -6.62 9.63
C GLN A 177 1.20 -7.61 10.38
N GLN A 178 2.41 -7.23 10.74
CA GLN A 178 3.29 -8.05 11.58
C GLN A 178 2.66 -8.35 12.94
N GLN A 179 2.06 -7.34 13.57
CA GLN A 179 1.40 -7.55 14.86
C GLN A 179 0.19 -8.49 14.73
N ALA A 180 -0.57 -8.37 13.64
CA ALA A 180 -1.70 -9.26 13.37
C ALA A 180 -1.23 -10.70 13.17
N GLN A 181 -0.22 -10.92 12.33
CA GLN A 181 0.36 -12.26 12.08
C GLN A 181 0.88 -12.90 13.36
N ARG A 182 1.63 -12.17 14.19
CA ARG A 182 2.13 -12.68 15.49
C ARG A 182 1.00 -13.03 16.47
N ARG A 183 -0.12 -12.33 16.42
CA ARG A 183 -1.30 -12.64 17.26
C ARG A 183 -2.00 -13.91 16.78
N GLU A 184 -2.08 -14.12 15.48
CA GLU A 184 -2.67 -15.32 14.90
C GLU A 184 -1.80 -16.56 15.15
N GLU A 185 -0.48 -16.44 15.00
CA GLU A 185 0.47 -17.50 15.34
C GLU A 185 0.36 -17.95 16.81
N ARG A 186 0.20 -17.00 17.73
CA ARG A 186 0.02 -17.29 19.17
C ARG A 186 -1.34 -17.93 19.49
N LYS A 187 -2.34 -17.78 18.63
CA LYS A 187 -3.68 -18.38 18.80
C LYS A 187 -3.79 -19.78 18.22
N LYS A 188 -2.88 -20.18 17.34
CA LYS A 188 -2.81 -21.57 16.86
C LYS A 188 -2.25 -22.46 17.98
N PRO A 189 -3.05 -23.39 18.58
CA PRO A 189 -2.53 -24.33 19.56
C PRO A 189 -1.43 -25.16 18.86
N ALA A 190 -0.35 -25.41 19.59
CA ALA A 190 0.67 -26.38 19.19
C ALA A 190 -0.05 -27.71 19.01
N THR A 191 -0.37 -28.09 17.79
CA THR A 191 -0.89 -29.41 17.47
C THR A 191 0.29 -30.36 17.52
N ASP A 192 0.24 -31.21 18.52
CA ASP A 192 1.10 -32.29 18.89
C ASP A 192 1.90 -32.91 17.74
N SER A 193 3.21 -32.97 17.98
CA SER A 193 4.08 -33.99 17.44
C SER A 193 3.80 -35.29 18.21
N THR A 194 3.13 -36.23 17.58
CA THR A 194 3.15 -37.62 17.97
C THR A 194 3.53 -38.44 16.74
#